data_88d14d97a07255ecba9928afa4b09980
#
_entry.id   88d14d97a07255ecba9928afa4b09980
#
_cell.length_a   1.000
_cell.length_b   1.000
_cell.length_c   1.000
_cell.angle_alpha   90.00
_cell.angle_beta   90.00
_cell.angle_gamma   90.00
#
_symmetry.space_group_name_H-M   'P 1'
#
loop_
_entity.id
_entity.type
_entity.pdbx_description
1 polymer ?
#
loop_
_entity_poly.entity_id
_entity_poly.type
_entity_poly.pdbx_seq_one_letter_code
_entity_poly.pdbx_strand_id
1 'polypeptide(L)'
;MNTEFFWDRMSERRDETVHALRDGKTPHIIRFAMHLTSLCNLRCTYCREGHRGGIMDREFFRMIAYRAGKEGILHITGGEPMIVPWLQDEIEALQGITRFALNTNLTIRPRDTVLAGLFRVKSSLDDYNADRWNALTGRKVFTDVCNNIKYVSKHVKYTSVSYTATHQNAHRVEKFIDFCQREFPDLYSVSISFFKGQSEMALQPADIESIFKACEQLDPVSKQVFLETHSLEGNYFPDNLEIPCYLSMTERLYDWRGIEFYCSHMFRDKVEPPGKPGKEQCCVTGCNSRFNRFNKEIYKLLQEEASHRESSTTIQ
;
A
#
# COMPACT_ATOMS: atom_id res chain seq x y z
N MET A 1 17.73 1.11 9.16
CA MET A 1 16.78 1.05 10.30
C MET A 1 15.39 0.90 9.70
N ASN A 2 14.91 -0.03 9.82
CA ASN A 2 13.94 -1.09 9.75
C ASN A 2 12.65 -0.71 9.01
N THR A 3 12.62 -1.02 7.70
CA THR A 3 11.38 -1.39 6.99
C THR A 3 10.67 -2.56 7.66
N GLU A 4 11.34 -3.17 8.60
CA GLU A 4 10.96 -4.27 9.44
C GLU A 4 9.66 -4.01 10.19
N PHE A 5 9.36 -2.81 10.67
CA PHE A 5 8.24 -2.64 11.57
C PHE A 5 6.88 -3.06 11.01
N PHE A 6 6.58 -2.77 9.74
CA PHE A 6 5.34 -3.28 9.12
C PHE A 6 5.46 -4.77 8.78
N TRP A 7 6.67 -5.20 8.38
CA TRP A 7 6.96 -6.56 7.95
C TRP A 7 7.29 -7.48 9.13
N ASP A 8 7.87 -6.95 10.21
CA ASP A 8 8.06 -7.69 11.47
C ASP A 8 6.71 -8.08 12.04
N ARG A 9 5.74 -7.19 11.99
CA ARG A 9 4.36 -7.55 12.34
C ARG A 9 3.73 -8.53 11.37
N MET A 10 4.09 -8.52 10.09
CA MET A 10 3.67 -9.57 9.16
C MET A 10 4.29 -10.92 9.54
N SER A 11 5.54 -10.95 10.02
CA SER A 11 6.21 -12.17 10.49
C SER A 11 5.63 -12.67 11.81
N GLU A 12 5.40 -11.79 12.79
CA GLU A 12 4.69 -12.13 14.03
C GLU A 12 3.32 -12.72 13.71
N ARG A 13 2.61 -12.13 12.76
CA ARG A 13 1.27 -12.59 12.36
C ARG A 13 1.27 -13.79 11.43
N ARG A 14 2.38 -14.11 10.79
CA ARG A 14 2.55 -15.39 10.11
C ARG A 14 2.29 -16.52 11.10
N ASP A 15 2.91 -16.47 12.27
CA ASP A 15 2.80 -17.52 13.28
C ASP A 15 1.39 -17.56 13.88
N GLU A 16 0.78 -16.42 14.18
CA GLU A 16 -0.63 -16.35 14.58
C GLU A 16 -1.57 -16.90 13.49
N THR A 17 -1.30 -16.61 12.22
CA THR A 17 -2.09 -17.12 11.09
C THR A 17 -1.96 -18.63 10.99
N VAL A 18 -0.76 -19.16 11.12
CA VAL A 18 -0.51 -20.61 11.12
C VAL A 18 -1.24 -21.28 12.27
N HIS A 19 -1.14 -20.75 13.49
CA HIS A 19 -1.87 -21.28 14.66
C HIS A 19 -3.38 -21.26 14.45
N ALA A 20 -3.95 -20.14 13.98
CA ALA A 20 -5.38 -20.07 13.72
C ALA A 20 -5.85 -21.10 12.69
N LEU A 21 -5.09 -21.28 11.60
CA LEU A 21 -5.40 -22.25 10.56
C LEU A 21 -5.32 -23.70 11.06
N ARG A 22 -4.37 -24.02 11.94
CA ARG A 22 -4.24 -25.34 12.60
C ARG A 22 -5.45 -25.65 13.45
N ASP A 23 -5.90 -24.67 14.22
CA ASP A 23 -7.07 -24.81 15.08
C ASP A 23 -8.41 -24.78 14.30
N GLY A 24 -8.39 -24.68 12.99
CA GLY A 24 -9.58 -24.51 12.17
C GLY A 24 -10.29 -23.17 12.34
N LYS A 25 -9.59 -22.18 12.95
CA LYS A 25 -10.08 -20.82 13.19
C LYS A 25 -9.77 -19.90 12.01
N THR A 26 -10.54 -18.82 11.91
CA THR A 26 -10.25 -17.74 10.95
C THR A 26 -9.12 -16.86 11.51
N PRO A 27 -8.05 -16.59 10.74
CA PRO A 27 -7.01 -15.66 11.15
C PRO A 27 -7.54 -14.25 11.42
N HIS A 28 -6.85 -13.53 12.29
CA HIS A 28 -7.21 -12.15 12.59
C HIS A 28 -6.93 -11.21 11.40
N ILE A 29 -7.85 -10.26 11.13
CA ILE A 29 -7.68 -9.28 10.09
C ILE A 29 -6.79 -8.14 10.62
N ILE A 30 -5.66 -7.92 9.94
CA ILE A 30 -4.63 -6.97 10.35
C ILE A 30 -4.81 -5.62 9.68
N ARG A 31 -5.18 -5.63 8.40
CA ARG A 31 -5.22 -4.46 7.55
C ARG A 31 -6.60 -4.26 6.95
N PHE A 32 -7.11 -3.07 7.17
CA PHE A 32 -8.36 -2.59 6.60
C PHE A 32 -8.04 -1.43 5.66
N ALA A 33 -8.05 -1.66 4.35
CA ALA A 33 -7.83 -0.61 3.38
C ALA A 33 -9.17 0.03 3.02
N MET A 34 -9.27 1.34 3.29
CA MET A 34 -10.47 2.12 3.11
C MET A 34 -10.30 3.06 1.92
N HIS A 35 -10.93 2.75 0.80
CA HIS A 35 -11.00 3.62 -0.36
C HIS A 35 -12.17 4.60 -0.19
N LEU A 36 -11.93 5.71 0.53
CA LEU A 36 -12.98 6.60 1.02
C LEU A 36 -13.77 7.29 -0.07
N THR A 37 -13.14 7.55 -1.22
CA THR A 37 -13.76 8.28 -2.32
C THR A 37 -13.00 8.03 -3.62
N SER A 38 -13.69 8.09 -4.74
CA SER A 38 -13.05 8.15 -6.07
C SER A 38 -12.84 9.60 -6.54
N LEU A 39 -13.33 10.59 -5.78
CA LEU A 39 -13.13 12.00 -6.07
C LEU A 39 -11.70 12.42 -5.72
N CYS A 40 -11.13 13.30 -6.52
CA CYS A 40 -9.80 13.86 -6.29
C CYS A 40 -9.76 15.32 -6.74
N ASN A 41 -8.99 16.12 -6.05
CA ASN A 41 -8.75 17.51 -6.41
C ASN A 41 -7.59 17.70 -7.42
N LEU A 42 -6.92 16.62 -7.83
CA LEU A 42 -5.96 16.57 -8.95
C LEU A 42 -6.57 15.83 -10.16
N ARG A 43 -5.90 15.93 -11.32
CA ARG A 43 -6.29 15.29 -12.59
C ARG A 43 -5.08 14.64 -13.25
N CYS A 44 -4.36 13.79 -12.49
CA CYS A 44 -3.15 13.14 -12.98
C CYS A 44 -3.43 12.34 -14.25
N THR A 45 -2.59 12.53 -15.27
CA THR A 45 -2.78 11.95 -16.61
C THR A 45 -2.74 10.42 -16.62
N TYR A 46 -2.04 9.80 -15.64
CA TYR A 46 -1.94 8.34 -15.48
C TYR A 46 -2.96 7.77 -14.50
N CYS A 47 -3.84 8.61 -13.91
CA CYS A 47 -4.75 8.17 -12.86
C CYS A 47 -5.80 7.18 -13.38
N ARG A 48 -5.92 6.04 -12.71
CA ARG A 48 -6.88 4.99 -13.04
C ARG A 48 -8.25 5.18 -12.36
N GLU A 49 -8.30 6.07 -11.36
CA GLU A 49 -9.52 6.40 -10.63
C GLU A 49 -10.37 7.36 -11.48
N GLY A 50 -11.40 7.02 -12.05
CA GLY A 50 -12.18 7.81 -13.00
C GLY A 50 -12.74 9.14 -12.50
N HIS A 51 -12.32 9.63 -11.33
CA HIS A 51 -12.79 10.86 -10.66
C HIS A 51 -14.31 10.98 -10.55
N ARG A 52 -14.98 9.83 -10.57
CA ARG A 52 -16.45 9.70 -10.48
C ARG A 52 -16.77 8.80 -9.31
N GLY A 53 -17.77 9.16 -8.54
CA GLY A 53 -18.21 8.36 -7.41
C GLY A 53 -18.64 9.23 -6.23
N GLY A 54 -18.81 8.60 -5.09
CA GLY A 54 -19.24 9.24 -3.85
C GLY A 54 -18.15 9.29 -2.79
N ILE A 55 -18.61 9.55 -1.60
CA ILE A 55 -17.83 9.53 -0.37
C ILE A 55 -18.40 8.41 0.50
N MET A 56 -17.52 7.66 1.15
CA MET A 56 -17.91 6.61 2.10
C MET A 56 -18.79 7.16 3.21
N ASP A 57 -19.75 6.36 3.64
CA ASP A 57 -20.56 6.68 4.81
C ASP A 57 -19.67 6.79 6.07
N ARG A 58 -19.92 7.83 6.85
CA ARG A 58 -19.13 8.15 8.05
C ARG A 58 -19.26 7.09 9.13
N GLU A 59 -20.48 6.60 9.36
CA GLU A 59 -20.74 5.58 10.38
C GLU A 59 -20.16 4.22 9.97
N PHE A 60 -20.18 3.90 8.68
CA PHE A 60 -19.48 2.72 8.16
C PHE A 60 -17.99 2.80 8.43
N PHE A 61 -17.35 3.95 8.17
CA PHE A 61 -15.93 4.16 8.49
C PHE A 61 -15.65 3.92 9.98
N ARG A 62 -16.45 4.47 10.86
CA ARG A 62 -16.34 4.26 12.32
C ARG A 62 -16.47 2.80 12.69
N MET A 63 -17.46 2.12 12.14
CA MET A 63 -17.69 0.70 12.41
C MET A 63 -16.43 -0.12 12.06
N ILE A 64 -15.82 0.15 10.92
CA ILE A 64 -14.60 -0.56 10.51
C ILE A 64 -13.40 -0.17 11.40
N ALA A 65 -13.29 1.09 11.85
CA ALA A 65 -12.25 1.51 12.78
C ALA A 65 -12.34 0.78 14.13
N TYR A 66 -13.53 0.64 14.68
CA TYR A 66 -13.76 -0.16 15.91
C TYR A 66 -13.47 -1.65 15.67
N ARG A 67 -13.86 -2.20 14.50
CA ARG A 67 -13.54 -3.58 14.13
C ARG A 67 -12.03 -3.82 14.01
N ALA A 68 -11.29 -2.84 13.51
CA ALA A 68 -9.83 -2.93 13.41
C ALA A 68 -9.16 -2.92 14.80
N GLY A 69 -9.68 -2.13 15.71
CA GLY A 69 -9.17 -2.04 17.07
C GLY A 69 -7.68 -1.65 17.13
N LYS A 70 -7.05 -1.78 18.27
CA LYS A 70 -5.64 -1.41 18.50
C LYS A 70 -4.66 -2.26 17.69
N GLU A 71 -5.03 -3.47 17.39
CA GLU A 71 -4.18 -4.43 16.67
C GLU A 71 -4.21 -4.22 15.14
N GLY A 72 -5.32 -3.69 14.62
CA GLY A 72 -5.47 -3.41 13.20
C GLY A 72 -4.85 -2.09 12.76
N ILE A 73 -4.72 -1.96 11.43
CA ILE A 73 -4.31 -0.72 10.76
C ILE A 73 -5.39 -0.34 9.77
N LEU A 74 -5.95 0.85 9.95
CA LEU A 74 -6.86 1.46 8.99
C LEU A 74 -6.05 2.24 7.96
N HIS A 75 -5.94 1.66 6.77
CA HIS A 75 -5.18 2.25 5.66
C HIS A 75 -6.11 3.07 4.77
N ILE A 76 -6.10 4.37 4.97
CA ILE A 76 -6.95 5.34 4.30
C ILE A 76 -6.35 5.68 2.93
N THR A 77 -7.14 5.54 1.89
CA THR A 77 -6.78 5.82 0.50
C THR A 77 -8.01 6.24 -0.30
N GLY A 78 -7.87 6.39 -1.62
CA GLY A 78 -8.97 6.73 -2.51
C GLY A 78 -8.48 7.54 -3.69
N GLY A 79 -9.32 8.43 -4.24
CA GLY A 79 -8.87 9.54 -5.06
C GLY A 79 -7.99 10.47 -4.22
N GLU A 80 -8.60 11.40 -3.48
CA GLU A 80 -7.90 12.15 -2.43
C GLU A 80 -8.72 12.12 -1.13
N PRO A 81 -8.25 11.37 -0.11
CA PRO A 81 -8.99 11.26 1.15
C PRO A 81 -9.19 12.57 1.89
N MET A 82 -8.23 13.49 1.77
CA MET A 82 -8.26 14.76 2.52
C MET A 82 -9.37 15.73 2.05
N ILE A 83 -10.03 15.46 0.91
CA ILE A 83 -11.22 16.23 0.52
C ILE A 83 -12.50 15.72 1.20
N VAL A 84 -12.45 14.58 1.91
CA VAL A 84 -13.59 14.03 2.64
C VAL A 84 -13.84 14.89 3.88
N PRO A 85 -15.00 15.58 4.00
CA PRO A 85 -15.17 16.67 4.96
C PRO A 85 -15.04 16.22 6.43
N TRP A 86 -15.45 15.01 6.75
CA TRP A 86 -15.47 14.47 8.10
C TRP A 86 -14.20 13.70 8.49
N LEU A 87 -13.29 13.41 7.56
CA LEU A 87 -12.18 12.49 7.79
C LEU A 87 -11.25 12.94 8.94
N GLN A 88 -10.91 14.22 8.97
CA GLN A 88 -10.00 14.72 10.00
C GLN A 88 -10.60 14.62 11.39
N ASP A 89 -11.89 14.93 11.54
CA ASP A 89 -12.62 14.82 12.79
C ASP A 89 -12.69 13.36 13.26
N GLU A 90 -12.88 12.42 12.32
CA GLU A 90 -12.90 11.00 12.66
C GLU A 90 -11.54 10.46 13.08
N ILE A 91 -10.45 10.86 12.40
CA ILE A 91 -9.11 10.46 12.83
C ILE A 91 -8.84 10.97 14.25
N GLU A 92 -9.21 12.22 14.56
CA GLU A 92 -9.06 12.77 15.92
C GLU A 92 -9.91 12.02 16.96
N ALA A 93 -11.18 11.76 16.64
CA ALA A 93 -12.09 11.09 17.57
C ALA A 93 -11.72 9.63 17.85
N LEU A 94 -11.04 8.97 16.90
CA LEU A 94 -10.71 7.55 16.96
C LEU A 94 -9.22 7.29 17.30
N GLN A 95 -8.48 8.34 17.71
CA GLN A 95 -7.12 8.17 18.22
C GLN A 95 -7.11 7.22 19.43
N GLY A 96 -6.16 6.29 19.42
CA GLY A 96 -6.06 5.25 20.46
C GLY A 96 -7.04 4.07 20.33
N ILE A 97 -8.05 4.17 19.44
CA ILE A 97 -8.93 3.05 19.09
C ILE A 97 -8.27 2.18 18.05
N THR A 98 -7.75 2.79 16.99
CA THR A 98 -7.04 2.09 15.92
C THR A 98 -5.83 2.90 15.42
N ARG A 99 -4.99 2.31 14.58
CA ARG A 99 -3.86 2.98 13.94
C ARG A 99 -4.24 3.40 12.53
N PHE A 100 -3.89 4.64 12.17
CA PHE A 100 -4.20 5.20 10.86
C PHE A 100 -2.95 5.30 9.99
N ALA A 101 -3.03 4.77 8.76
CA ALA A 101 -2.08 5.02 7.68
C ALA A 101 -2.80 5.78 6.57
N LEU A 102 -2.24 6.91 6.13
CA LEU A 102 -2.86 7.80 5.14
C LEU A 102 -2.04 7.83 3.85
N ASN A 103 -2.70 7.53 2.73
CA ASN A 103 -2.19 7.84 1.39
C ASN A 103 -2.90 9.09 0.89
N THR A 104 -2.14 10.13 0.50
CA THR A 104 -2.68 11.43 0.09
C THR A 104 -1.76 12.10 -0.91
N ASN A 105 -2.28 13.03 -1.70
CA ASN A 105 -1.47 13.89 -2.56
C ASN A 105 -0.88 15.11 -1.82
N LEU A 106 -1.23 15.28 -0.55
CA LEU A 106 -0.80 16.39 0.32
C LEU A 106 -1.01 17.81 -0.25
N THR A 107 -1.95 18.00 -1.16
CA THR A 107 -2.40 19.36 -1.54
C THR A 107 -3.15 20.04 -0.39
N ILE A 108 -3.68 19.24 0.54
CA ILE A 108 -4.30 19.67 1.79
C ILE A 108 -3.45 19.12 2.92
N ARG A 109 -2.90 20.02 3.74
CA ARG A 109 -2.15 19.62 4.93
C ARG A 109 -3.10 19.15 6.03
N PRO A 110 -2.88 17.95 6.61
CA PRO A 110 -3.63 17.52 7.79
C PRO A 110 -3.40 18.47 8.97
N ARG A 111 -4.40 18.63 9.84
CA ARG A 111 -4.28 19.36 11.10
C ARG A 111 -3.23 18.69 12.00
N ASP A 112 -2.57 19.45 12.86
CA ASP A 112 -1.51 18.93 13.75
C ASP A 112 -2.06 17.84 14.70
N THR A 113 -3.28 18.01 15.17
CA THR A 113 -4.01 17.01 15.96
C THR A 113 -4.25 15.72 15.19
N VAL A 114 -4.51 15.80 13.89
CA VAL A 114 -4.62 14.63 13.00
C VAL A 114 -3.25 13.96 12.81
N LEU A 115 -2.19 14.75 12.57
CA LEU A 115 -0.83 14.22 12.40
C LEU A 115 -0.38 13.40 13.62
N ALA A 116 -0.73 13.84 14.83
CA ALA A 116 -0.43 13.11 16.06
C ALA A 116 -1.09 11.71 16.13
N GLY A 117 -2.21 11.52 15.44
CA GLY A 117 -2.92 10.23 15.35
C GLY A 117 -2.48 9.34 14.19
N LEU A 118 -1.65 9.85 13.27
CA LEU A 118 -1.20 9.09 12.12
C LEU A 118 0.05 8.26 12.44
N PHE A 119 -0.06 6.96 12.21
CA PHE A 119 1.08 6.06 12.28
C PHE A 119 2.02 6.23 11.07
N ARG A 120 1.43 6.43 9.88
CA ARG A 120 2.16 6.54 8.60
C ARG A 120 1.45 7.49 7.65
N VAL A 121 2.25 8.22 6.87
CA VAL A 121 1.77 8.99 5.70
C VAL A 121 2.55 8.56 4.46
N LYS A 122 1.86 8.36 3.35
CA LYS A 122 2.45 8.17 2.02
C LYS A 122 1.92 9.25 1.09
N SER A 123 2.80 10.14 0.64
CA SER A 123 2.47 11.22 -0.30
C SER A 123 2.83 10.84 -1.72
N SER A 124 1.99 11.19 -2.68
CA SER A 124 2.30 11.04 -4.10
C SER A 124 3.07 12.26 -4.61
N LEU A 125 4.25 12.03 -5.21
CA LEU A 125 5.04 13.07 -5.87
C LEU A 125 5.81 12.43 -7.04
N ASP A 126 5.40 12.71 -8.28
CA ASP A 126 5.84 11.97 -9.46
C ASP A 126 6.78 12.75 -10.38
N ASP A 127 7.28 13.87 -9.94
CA ASP A 127 8.38 14.64 -10.54
C ASP A 127 9.01 15.60 -9.52
N TYR A 128 10.26 15.97 -9.75
CA TYR A 128 11.01 16.95 -8.96
C TYR A 128 10.96 18.37 -9.54
N ASN A 129 10.41 18.54 -10.74
CA ASN A 129 10.28 19.82 -11.40
C ASN A 129 8.83 20.31 -11.36
N ALA A 130 8.62 21.54 -10.90
CA ALA A 130 7.31 22.11 -10.68
C ALA A 130 6.45 22.15 -11.95
N ASP A 131 7.01 22.57 -13.09
CA ASP A 131 6.22 22.71 -14.33
C ASP A 131 5.75 21.36 -14.85
N ARG A 132 6.64 20.35 -14.84
CA ARG A 132 6.28 18.98 -15.24
C ARG A 132 5.26 18.35 -14.31
N TRP A 133 5.46 18.50 -12.99
CA TRP A 133 4.50 17.98 -12.01
C TRP A 133 3.14 18.66 -12.12
N ASN A 134 3.11 19.97 -12.28
CA ASN A 134 1.88 20.74 -12.46
C ASN A 134 1.14 20.32 -13.77
N ALA A 135 1.88 20.09 -14.85
CA ALA A 135 1.32 19.58 -16.10
C ALA A 135 0.76 18.16 -15.93
N LEU A 136 1.49 17.29 -15.23
CA LEU A 136 1.10 15.90 -14.94
C LEU A 136 -0.19 15.82 -14.12
N THR A 137 -0.34 16.69 -13.12
CA THR A 137 -1.43 16.67 -12.14
C THR A 137 -2.60 17.60 -12.47
N GLY A 138 -2.41 18.49 -13.45
CA GLY A 138 -3.41 19.47 -13.87
C GLY A 138 -3.61 20.64 -12.89
N ARG A 139 -2.69 20.83 -11.91
CA ARG A 139 -2.75 21.93 -10.93
C ARG A 139 -1.39 22.53 -10.62
N LYS A 140 -1.35 23.85 -10.40
CA LYS A 140 -0.14 24.61 -10.06
C LYS A 140 0.04 24.71 -8.54
N VAL A 141 0.29 23.59 -7.87
CA VAL A 141 0.41 23.52 -6.40
C VAL A 141 1.65 22.71 -5.94
N PHE A 142 2.64 22.52 -6.81
CA PHE A 142 3.85 21.75 -6.50
C PHE A 142 4.56 22.25 -5.23
N THR A 143 4.75 23.55 -5.12
CA THR A 143 5.45 24.16 -3.98
C THR A 143 4.72 23.91 -2.66
N ASP A 144 3.38 24.01 -2.67
CA ASP A 144 2.56 23.75 -1.48
C ASP A 144 2.67 22.29 -1.06
N VAL A 145 2.63 21.37 -2.03
CA VAL A 145 2.81 19.93 -1.77
C VAL A 145 4.18 19.64 -1.17
N CYS A 146 5.26 20.21 -1.73
CA CYS A 146 6.61 20.03 -1.18
C CYS A 146 6.71 20.59 0.25
N ASN A 147 6.14 21.76 0.53
CA ASN A 147 6.10 22.33 1.87
C ASN A 147 5.31 21.45 2.84
N ASN A 148 4.19 20.88 2.40
CA ASN A 148 3.39 19.97 3.21
C ASN A 148 4.13 18.65 3.48
N ILE A 149 4.83 18.07 2.48
CA ILE A 149 5.68 16.88 2.69
C ILE A 149 6.76 17.17 3.75
N LYS A 150 7.46 18.30 3.61
CA LYS A 150 8.51 18.74 4.55
C LYS A 150 7.95 18.93 5.97
N TYR A 151 6.76 19.48 6.09
CA TYR A 151 6.09 19.65 7.37
C TYR A 151 5.68 18.31 7.98
N VAL A 152 4.98 17.47 7.21
CA VAL A 152 4.44 16.18 7.67
C VAL A 152 5.56 15.22 8.07
N SER A 153 6.68 15.19 7.33
CA SER A 153 7.81 14.29 7.65
C SER A 153 8.48 14.62 8.99
N LYS A 154 8.38 15.85 9.48
CA LYS A 154 8.84 16.22 10.83
C LYS A 154 7.92 15.74 11.95
N HIS A 155 6.64 15.53 11.66
CA HIS A 155 5.62 15.20 12.67
C HIS A 155 5.21 13.74 12.65
N VAL A 156 5.29 13.07 11.50
CA VAL A 156 4.93 11.67 11.35
C VAL A 156 6.16 10.86 10.92
N LYS A 157 6.71 10.09 11.84
CA LYS A 157 7.96 9.33 11.66
C LYS A 157 8.02 8.50 10.38
N TYR A 158 6.93 7.85 10.01
CA TYR A 158 6.88 6.97 8.84
C TYR A 158 6.26 7.69 7.62
N THR A 159 6.73 8.90 7.34
CA THR A 159 6.35 9.64 6.13
C THR A 159 7.18 9.18 4.95
N SER A 160 6.52 8.80 3.87
CA SER A 160 7.16 8.37 2.62
C SER A 160 6.60 9.13 1.44
N VAL A 161 7.43 9.28 0.40
CA VAL A 161 7.00 9.77 -0.91
C VAL A 161 6.91 8.60 -1.87
N SER A 162 5.86 8.56 -2.68
CA SER A 162 5.66 7.57 -3.74
C SER A 162 5.80 8.22 -5.10
N TYR A 163 6.65 7.63 -5.93
CA TYR A 163 6.85 7.99 -7.32
C TYR A 163 6.27 6.89 -8.21
N THR A 164 5.38 7.25 -9.12
CA THR A 164 4.85 6.33 -10.12
C THR A 164 5.71 6.41 -11.38
N ALA A 165 6.57 5.43 -11.57
CA ALA A 165 7.41 5.33 -12.76
C ALA A 165 6.58 4.93 -13.99
N THR A 166 6.70 5.69 -15.06
CA THR A 166 6.10 5.48 -16.37
C THR A 166 7.20 5.54 -17.44
N HIS A 167 6.91 5.11 -18.65
CA HIS A 167 7.85 5.30 -19.79
C HIS A 167 8.31 6.76 -19.91
N GLN A 168 7.44 7.71 -19.65
CA GLN A 168 7.73 9.14 -19.81
C GLN A 168 8.68 9.71 -18.75
N ASN A 169 8.79 9.08 -17.57
CA ASN A 169 9.55 9.62 -16.43
C ASN A 169 10.59 8.66 -15.82
N ALA A 170 10.69 7.42 -16.30
CA ALA A 170 11.62 6.40 -15.79
C ALA A 170 13.07 6.89 -15.71
N HIS A 171 13.53 7.60 -16.74
CA HIS A 171 14.89 8.18 -16.83
C HIS A 171 15.18 9.29 -15.81
N ARG A 172 14.17 9.71 -15.02
CA ARG A 172 14.30 10.77 -14.01
C ARG A 172 14.35 10.27 -12.58
N VAL A 173 14.25 8.96 -12.38
CA VAL A 173 14.17 8.33 -11.04
C VAL A 173 15.36 8.72 -10.17
N GLU A 174 16.59 8.67 -10.67
CA GLU A 174 17.80 9.05 -9.94
C GLU A 174 17.71 10.50 -9.43
N LYS A 175 17.47 11.45 -10.34
CA LYS A 175 17.33 12.87 -9.98
C LYS A 175 16.16 13.15 -9.03
N PHE A 176 15.09 12.34 -9.12
CA PHE A 176 13.98 12.44 -8.20
C PHE A 176 14.36 11.98 -6.79
N ILE A 177 15.13 10.91 -6.67
CA ILE A 177 15.63 10.41 -5.39
C ILE A 177 16.54 11.46 -4.75
N ASP A 178 17.52 12.00 -5.51
CA ASP A 178 18.42 13.06 -5.06
C ASP A 178 17.65 14.30 -4.58
N PHE A 179 16.62 14.67 -5.33
CA PHE A 179 15.73 15.78 -4.94
C PHE A 179 15.05 15.48 -3.61
N CYS A 180 14.46 14.31 -3.43
CA CYS A 180 13.78 13.94 -2.19
C CYS A 180 14.73 13.94 -0.98
N GLN A 181 15.94 13.42 -1.13
CA GLN A 181 16.95 13.38 -0.06
C GLN A 181 17.39 14.77 0.37
N ARG A 182 17.53 15.68 -0.60
CA ARG A 182 17.94 17.06 -0.32
C ARG A 182 16.81 17.91 0.25
N GLU A 183 15.62 17.83 -0.32
CA GLU A 183 14.49 18.68 0.05
C GLU A 183 13.74 18.20 1.28
N PHE A 184 13.74 16.90 1.57
CA PHE A 184 12.98 16.29 2.66
C PHE A 184 13.88 15.46 3.59
N PRO A 185 14.76 16.10 4.38
CA PRO A 185 15.75 15.40 5.21
C PRO A 185 15.14 14.51 6.29
N ASP A 186 13.90 14.78 6.70
CA ASP A 186 13.17 13.99 7.71
C ASP A 186 12.31 12.88 7.08
N LEU A 187 12.39 12.72 5.76
CA LEU A 187 11.60 11.69 5.06
C LEU A 187 12.08 10.29 5.43
N TYR A 188 11.14 9.43 5.81
CA TYR A 188 11.46 8.04 6.14
C TYR A 188 11.90 7.23 4.91
N SER A 189 11.23 7.41 3.76
CA SER A 189 11.56 6.67 2.55
C SER A 189 10.97 7.24 1.27
N VAL A 190 11.60 6.89 0.16
CA VAL A 190 11.08 7.06 -1.21
C VAL A 190 10.68 5.71 -1.77
N SER A 191 9.49 5.61 -2.32
CA SER A 191 8.91 4.39 -2.87
C SER A 191 8.74 4.56 -4.38
N ILE A 192 9.44 3.78 -5.19
CA ILE A 192 9.29 3.78 -6.63
C ILE A 192 8.33 2.66 -7.03
N SER A 193 7.14 3.05 -7.49
CA SER A 193 6.10 2.13 -7.96
C SER A 193 6.04 2.16 -9.49
N PHE A 194 5.83 1.02 -10.10
CA PHE A 194 5.73 0.92 -11.55
C PHE A 194 4.29 1.13 -12.00
N PHE A 195 4.11 1.90 -13.08
CA PHE A 195 2.79 2.10 -13.66
C PHE A 195 2.15 0.76 -14.05
N LYS A 196 0.90 0.59 -13.67
CA LYS A 196 0.11 -0.62 -13.96
C LYS A 196 -0.96 -0.29 -14.98
N GLY A 197 -0.69 -0.55 -16.23
CA GLY A 197 -1.63 -0.31 -17.32
C GLY A 197 -1.00 -0.64 -18.67
N GLN A 198 -1.87 -0.82 -19.66
CA GLN A 198 -1.47 -1.02 -21.05
C GLN A 198 -1.76 0.27 -21.82
N SER A 199 -0.85 1.20 -21.78
CA SER A 199 -0.93 2.46 -22.53
C SER A 199 0.48 2.87 -22.95
N GLU A 200 0.60 3.95 -23.69
CA GLU A 200 1.89 4.59 -24.01
C GLU A 200 2.75 4.95 -22.78
N MET A 201 2.14 4.94 -21.58
CA MET A 201 2.83 5.15 -20.32
C MET A 201 3.44 3.87 -19.74
N ALA A 202 3.12 2.70 -20.30
CA ALA A 202 3.66 1.43 -19.84
C ALA A 202 5.18 1.40 -19.98
N LEU A 203 5.85 0.93 -18.92
CA LEU A 203 7.31 0.82 -18.91
C LEU A 203 7.78 -0.19 -19.96
N GLN A 204 8.84 0.18 -20.67
CA GLN A 204 9.59 -0.70 -21.56
C GLN A 204 10.69 -1.42 -20.78
N PRO A 205 11.23 -2.55 -21.27
CA PRO A 205 12.34 -3.25 -20.60
C PRO A 205 13.53 -2.35 -20.27
N ALA A 206 13.91 -1.45 -21.19
CA ALA A 206 14.99 -0.49 -20.99
C ALA A 206 14.72 0.52 -19.86
N ASP A 207 13.45 0.92 -19.66
CA ASP A 207 13.06 1.80 -18.55
C ASP A 207 13.26 1.10 -17.22
N ILE A 208 12.85 -0.16 -17.15
CA ILE A 208 12.96 -1.00 -15.97
C ILE A 208 14.43 -1.18 -15.60
N GLU A 209 15.28 -1.52 -16.57
CA GLU A 209 16.72 -1.65 -16.38
C GLU A 209 17.35 -0.34 -15.88
N SER A 210 16.97 0.78 -16.47
CA SER A 210 17.42 2.11 -16.05
C SER A 210 17.06 2.42 -14.60
N ILE A 211 15.83 2.09 -14.16
CA ILE A 211 15.38 2.29 -12.79
C ILE A 211 16.17 1.43 -11.81
N PHE A 212 16.39 0.14 -12.13
CA PHE A 212 17.19 -0.75 -11.29
C PHE A 212 18.62 -0.21 -11.15
N LYS A 213 19.25 0.16 -12.26
CA LYS A 213 20.60 0.74 -12.26
C LYS A 213 20.69 2.01 -11.41
N ALA A 214 19.73 2.93 -11.54
CA ALA A 214 19.66 4.14 -10.72
C ALA A 214 19.57 3.81 -9.22
N CYS A 215 18.83 2.77 -8.84
CA CYS A 215 18.68 2.36 -7.44
C CYS A 215 19.88 1.57 -6.90
N GLU A 216 20.62 0.84 -7.74
CA GLU A 216 21.84 0.12 -7.35
C GLU A 216 23.00 1.06 -7.06
N GLN A 217 23.06 2.19 -7.75
CA GLN A 217 24.13 3.19 -7.60
C GLN A 217 23.99 4.04 -6.33
N LEU A 218 22.84 3.95 -5.64
CA LEU A 218 22.63 4.68 -4.40
C LEU A 218 23.51 4.12 -3.28
N ASP A 219 24.15 5.02 -2.55
CA ASP A 219 24.93 4.69 -1.37
C ASP A 219 24.11 3.79 -0.42
N PRO A 220 24.67 2.69 0.10
CA PRO A 220 24.03 1.86 1.11
C PRO A 220 23.51 2.61 2.33
N VAL A 221 24.06 3.76 2.67
CA VAL A 221 23.56 4.64 3.77
C VAL A 221 22.29 5.39 3.35
N SER A 222 22.09 5.60 2.06
CA SER A 222 20.88 6.23 1.47
C SER A 222 19.72 5.27 1.26
N LYS A 223 19.77 4.05 1.79
CA LYS A 223 18.81 2.94 1.56
C LYS A 223 17.40 3.16 2.13
N GLN A 224 16.93 4.38 2.12
CA GLN A 224 15.50 4.67 2.33
C GLN A 224 14.71 4.67 1.01
N VAL A 225 15.30 4.13 -0.06
CA VAL A 225 14.63 3.97 -1.35
C VAL A 225 14.11 2.54 -1.48
N PHE A 226 12.80 2.43 -1.68
CA PHE A 226 12.13 1.15 -1.89
C PHE A 226 11.63 1.07 -3.33
N LEU A 227 12.20 0.12 -4.08
CA LEU A 227 11.57 -0.35 -5.29
C LEU A 227 10.38 -1.23 -4.91
N GLU A 228 9.20 -0.82 -5.32
CA GLU A 228 8.03 -1.67 -5.25
C GLU A 228 8.04 -2.66 -6.43
N THR A 229 9.05 -3.54 -6.46
CA THR A 229 9.29 -4.54 -7.52
C THR A 229 8.11 -5.49 -7.71
N HIS A 230 7.25 -5.63 -6.70
CA HIS A 230 6.02 -6.40 -6.83
C HIS A 230 5.13 -5.97 -8.00
N SER A 231 5.28 -4.74 -8.45
CA SER A 231 4.57 -4.26 -9.64
C SER A 231 5.13 -4.87 -10.92
N LEU A 232 6.44 -5.14 -10.95
CA LEU A 232 7.11 -5.83 -12.03
C LEU A 232 6.77 -7.32 -12.01
N GLU A 233 6.94 -7.96 -10.87
CA GLU A 233 6.70 -9.39 -10.70
C GLU A 233 5.24 -9.75 -11.04
N GLY A 234 4.27 -8.93 -10.64
CA GLY A 234 2.87 -9.14 -10.96
C GLY A 234 2.48 -8.92 -12.42
N ASN A 235 3.21 -8.07 -13.15
CA ASN A 235 2.91 -7.75 -14.54
C ASN A 235 3.82 -8.47 -15.55
N TYR A 236 5.07 -8.75 -15.18
CA TYR A 236 6.11 -9.27 -16.08
C TYR A 236 6.60 -10.67 -15.70
N PHE A 237 6.42 -11.06 -14.45
CA PHE A 237 6.80 -12.37 -13.93
C PHE A 237 5.63 -12.94 -13.11
N PRO A 238 4.57 -13.41 -13.77
CA PRO A 238 3.46 -14.04 -13.07
C PRO A 238 3.98 -15.30 -12.36
N ASP A 239 4.19 -15.19 -11.06
CA ASP A 239 4.45 -16.34 -10.21
C ASP A 239 3.09 -17.04 -10.06
N ASN A 240 2.84 -18.05 -10.86
CA ASN A 240 1.67 -18.89 -10.75
C ASN A 240 1.79 -19.71 -9.46
N LEU A 241 1.34 -19.11 -8.37
CA LEU A 241 1.30 -19.81 -7.10
C LEU A 241 0.08 -20.73 -7.10
N GLU A 242 0.31 -22.00 -7.21
CA GLU A 242 -0.68 -23.06 -6.95
C GLU A 242 -0.90 -23.29 -5.45
N ILE A 243 -0.83 -22.23 -4.66
CA ILE A 243 -1.00 -22.26 -3.21
C ILE A 243 -2.12 -21.31 -2.76
N PRO A 244 -2.81 -21.59 -1.65
CA PRO A 244 -3.84 -20.71 -1.13
C PRO A 244 -3.31 -19.30 -0.82
N CYS A 245 -4.15 -18.29 -1.04
CA CYS A 245 -3.82 -16.93 -0.67
C CYS A 245 -4.17 -16.67 0.80
N TYR A 246 -3.24 -16.90 1.71
CA TYR A 246 -3.43 -16.65 3.14
C TYR A 246 -3.55 -15.16 3.47
N LEU A 247 -2.95 -14.29 2.64
CA LEU A 247 -3.07 -12.85 2.82
C LEU A 247 -4.52 -12.38 2.70
N SER A 248 -5.31 -12.97 1.81
CA SER A 248 -6.74 -12.65 1.66
C SER A 248 -7.54 -12.91 2.94
N MET A 249 -7.01 -13.70 3.87
CA MET A 249 -7.63 -13.96 5.17
C MET A 249 -7.31 -12.87 6.19
N THR A 250 -6.23 -12.10 5.99
CA THR A 250 -5.70 -11.11 6.94
C THR A 250 -5.90 -9.65 6.50
N GLU A 251 -6.38 -9.42 5.30
CA GLU A 251 -6.71 -8.09 4.76
C GLU A 251 -8.18 -7.98 4.37
N ARG A 252 -8.70 -6.75 4.44
CA ARG A 252 -9.98 -6.35 3.83
C ARG A 252 -9.81 -5.00 3.17
N LEU A 253 -10.44 -4.84 2.01
CA LEU A 253 -10.54 -3.57 1.32
C LEU A 253 -12.00 -3.20 1.18
N TYR A 254 -12.31 -1.93 1.39
CA TYR A 254 -13.65 -1.39 1.22
C TYR A 254 -13.61 -0.24 0.22
N ASP A 255 -14.50 -0.28 -0.76
CA ASP A 255 -14.71 0.90 -1.61
C ASP A 255 -15.62 1.92 -0.90
N TRP A 256 -15.78 3.09 -1.52
CA TRP A 256 -16.59 4.17 -0.95
C TRP A 256 -18.08 3.81 -0.78
N ARG A 257 -18.56 2.73 -1.39
CA ARG A 257 -19.93 2.18 -1.21
C ARG A 257 -20.02 1.19 -0.05
N GLY A 258 -18.91 0.87 0.58
CA GLY A 258 -18.82 -0.15 1.63
C GLY A 258 -18.73 -1.58 1.11
N ILE A 259 -18.48 -1.78 -0.20
CA ILE A 259 -18.30 -3.11 -0.77
C ILE A 259 -16.95 -3.67 -0.32
N GLU A 260 -16.97 -4.87 0.25
CA GLU A 260 -15.80 -5.55 0.76
C GLU A 260 -15.08 -6.34 -0.34
N PHE A 261 -13.76 -6.20 -0.41
CA PHE A 261 -12.87 -6.97 -1.27
C PHE A 261 -11.77 -7.62 -0.45
N TYR A 262 -11.32 -8.80 -0.86
CA TYR A 262 -10.32 -9.57 -0.13
C TYR A 262 -8.90 -9.30 -0.56
N CYS A 263 -8.68 -8.64 -1.69
CA CYS A 263 -7.36 -8.20 -2.12
C CYS A 263 -7.42 -6.97 -3.03
N SER A 264 -6.26 -6.29 -3.16
CA SER A 264 -6.12 -5.10 -3.98
C SER A 264 -6.26 -5.35 -5.49
N HIS A 265 -6.03 -6.59 -5.97
CA HIS A 265 -6.25 -6.94 -7.37
C HIS A 265 -7.73 -7.00 -7.70
N MET A 266 -8.52 -7.71 -6.90
CA MET A 266 -9.97 -7.76 -7.06
C MET A 266 -10.60 -6.38 -7.06
N PHE A 267 -10.17 -5.53 -6.13
CA PHE A 267 -10.61 -4.15 -6.05
C PHE A 267 -10.28 -3.34 -7.32
N ARG A 268 -9.05 -3.45 -7.83
CA ARG A 268 -8.60 -2.70 -9.02
C ARG A 268 -9.24 -3.16 -10.30
N ASP A 269 -9.40 -4.47 -10.45
CA ASP A 269 -9.92 -5.07 -11.68
C ASP A 269 -11.44 -5.12 -11.68
N LYS A 270 -12.08 -4.56 -10.62
CA LYS A 270 -13.54 -4.53 -10.43
C LYS A 270 -14.19 -5.91 -10.57
N VAL A 271 -13.44 -6.93 -10.24
CA VAL A 271 -13.97 -8.29 -10.14
C VAL A 271 -14.88 -8.33 -8.94
N GLU A 272 -16.12 -8.73 -9.13
CA GLU A 272 -17.03 -8.94 -8.00
C GLU A 272 -16.39 -9.87 -7.00
N PRO A 273 -16.41 -9.55 -5.68
CA PRO A 273 -15.78 -10.39 -4.71
C PRO A 273 -16.42 -11.77 -4.82
N PRO A 274 -15.64 -12.83 -5.07
CA PRO A 274 -16.15 -14.19 -4.90
C PRO A 274 -16.64 -14.28 -3.45
N GLY A 275 -17.65 -15.07 -3.21
CA GLY A 275 -18.12 -15.34 -1.85
C GLY A 275 -16.93 -15.63 -0.91
N LYS A 276 -17.14 -15.66 0.39
CA LYS A 276 -16.10 -15.77 1.45
C LYS A 276 -14.84 -16.50 0.98
N PRO A 277 -13.63 -15.93 1.20
CA PRO A 277 -12.39 -16.58 0.78
C PRO A 277 -12.32 -17.95 1.43
N GLY A 278 -12.46 -18.98 0.60
CA GLY A 278 -12.22 -20.34 1.03
C GLY A 278 -10.72 -20.61 1.07
N LYS A 279 -10.30 -21.63 1.81
CA LYS A 279 -8.92 -22.15 1.81
C LYS A 279 -8.41 -22.51 0.39
N GLU A 280 -9.31 -22.54 -0.59
CA GLU A 280 -9.09 -23.05 -1.94
C GLU A 280 -8.88 -21.97 -3.00
N GLN A 281 -8.96 -20.67 -2.63
CA GLN A 281 -8.70 -19.62 -3.61
C GLN A 281 -7.20 -19.44 -3.83
N CYS A 282 -6.72 -20.12 -4.86
CA CYS A 282 -5.40 -19.82 -5.42
C CYS A 282 -5.43 -18.47 -6.13
N CYS A 283 -4.43 -17.64 -5.87
CA CYS A 283 -4.21 -16.43 -6.65
C CYS A 283 -3.57 -16.83 -7.99
N VAL A 284 -4.34 -16.78 -9.07
CA VAL A 284 -3.86 -17.10 -10.43
C VAL A 284 -3.19 -15.90 -11.11
N THR A 285 -3.28 -14.70 -10.53
CA THR A 285 -2.64 -13.49 -11.07
C THR A 285 -1.50 -13.08 -10.17
N GLY A 286 -0.32 -12.85 -10.74
CA GLY A 286 0.87 -12.45 -10.02
C GLY A 286 0.60 -11.41 -8.94
N CYS A 287 1.01 -11.71 -7.73
CA CYS A 287 0.86 -10.86 -6.56
C CYS A 287 2.18 -10.20 -6.21
N ASN A 288 2.14 -9.25 -5.30
CA ASN A 288 3.32 -8.63 -4.69
C ASN A 288 4.28 -9.71 -4.16
N SER A 289 5.56 -9.65 -4.53
CA SER A 289 6.60 -10.61 -4.10
C SER A 289 6.64 -10.85 -2.60
N ARG A 290 6.39 -9.81 -1.80
CA ARG A 290 6.33 -9.93 -0.33
C ARG A 290 5.10 -10.71 0.12
N PHE A 291 3.97 -10.52 -0.56
CA PHE A 291 2.75 -11.28 -0.30
C PHE A 291 2.89 -12.73 -0.75
N ASN A 292 3.55 -12.94 -1.88
CA ASN A 292 3.92 -14.27 -2.34
C ASN A 292 4.82 -14.97 -1.33
N ARG A 293 5.83 -14.27 -0.82
CA ARG A 293 6.71 -14.79 0.22
C ARG A 293 5.94 -15.17 1.48
N PHE A 294 5.06 -14.31 1.96
CA PHE A 294 4.20 -14.59 3.13
C PHE A 294 3.35 -15.84 2.90
N ASN A 295 2.70 -15.96 1.74
CA ASN A 295 1.90 -17.13 1.40
C ASN A 295 2.75 -18.41 1.31
N LYS A 296 3.93 -18.35 0.67
CA LYS A 296 4.88 -19.48 0.56
C LYS A 296 5.36 -19.95 1.94
N GLU A 297 5.70 -19.01 2.82
CA GLU A 297 6.16 -19.34 4.18
C GLU A 297 5.06 -20.02 5.01
N ILE A 298 3.82 -19.52 4.97
CA ILE A 298 2.69 -20.17 5.66
C ILE A 298 2.42 -21.55 5.09
N TYR A 299 2.36 -21.68 3.77
CA TYR A 299 2.12 -22.96 3.12
C TYR A 299 3.18 -23.99 3.54
N LYS A 300 4.46 -23.61 3.51
CA LYS A 300 5.56 -24.48 3.92
C LYS A 300 5.41 -24.95 5.37
N LEU A 301 5.15 -24.03 6.31
CA LEU A 301 4.96 -24.36 7.73
C LEU A 301 3.79 -25.33 7.96
N LEU A 302 2.70 -25.18 7.22
CA LEU A 302 1.56 -26.09 7.33
C LEU A 302 1.86 -27.48 6.76
N GLN A 303 2.68 -27.58 5.69
CA GLN A 303 3.06 -28.86 5.09
C GLN A 303 4.08 -29.63 5.93
N GLU A 304 5.10 -28.96 6.48
CA GLU A 304 6.12 -29.56 7.34
C GLU A 304 5.47 -30.25 8.54
N GLU A 305 4.42 -29.68 9.09
CA GLU A 305 3.72 -30.25 10.23
C GLU A 305 2.74 -31.38 9.87
N ALA A 306 2.11 -31.31 8.70
CA ALA A 306 1.31 -32.43 8.23
C ALA A 306 2.17 -33.70 8.11
N SER A 307 3.38 -33.53 7.55
CA SER A 307 4.35 -34.63 7.41
C SER A 307 4.83 -35.19 8.76
N HIS A 308 5.01 -34.31 9.76
CA HIS A 308 5.40 -34.76 11.13
C HIS A 308 4.28 -35.51 11.85
N ARG A 309 3.01 -35.15 11.62
CA ARG A 309 1.86 -35.86 12.20
C ARG A 309 1.69 -37.26 11.59
N GLU A 310 1.84 -37.36 10.28
CA GLU A 310 1.76 -38.66 9.57
C GLU A 310 2.87 -39.62 10.02
N SER A 311 4.11 -39.11 10.18
CA SER A 311 5.23 -39.93 10.67
C SER A 311 5.07 -40.34 12.13
N SER A 312 4.39 -39.56 12.95
CA SER A 312 4.14 -39.90 14.38
C SER A 312 3.00 -40.91 14.54
N THR A 313 2.08 -40.99 13.58
CA THR A 313 0.93 -41.92 13.62
C THR A 313 1.31 -43.30 13.10
N THR A 314 2.43 -43.43 12.36
CA THR A 314 2.90 -44.67 11.79
C THR A 314 3.78 -45.50 12.75
N ILE A 315 4.06 -44.97 13.95
CA ILE A 315 4.92 -45.60 14.98
C ILE A 315 4.09 -46.21 16.14
N GLN A 316 2.76 -46.23 16.03
CA GLN A 316 1.88 -46.96 16.95
C GLN A 316 1.26 -48.18 16.24
#